data_8a25f6322f4dce5a6f232bd52dd478fa
#
_entry.id   8a25f6322f4dce5a6f232bd52dd478fa
#
_cell.length_a   1.000
_cell.length_b   1.000
_cell.length_c   1.000
_cell.angle_alpha   90.00
_cell.angle_beta   90.00
_cell.angle_gamma   90.00
#
_symmetry.space_group_name_H-M   'P 1'
#
loop_
_entity.id
_entity.type
_entity.pdbx_description
1 polymer ?
#
loop_
_entity_poly.entity_id
_entity_poly.type
_entity_poly.pdbx_seq_one_letter_code
_entity_poly.pdbx_strand_id
1 'polypeptide(L)'
;MAAAVTLAAANVSVTVFESAKQLGGRARGVQNNDVQLDNGQHILLGCYHHTLQLIEQVGGNIEHDFLRLPLQLTLHNRFELKAPHLPAPFHLLAGLLRSKGLSFGKRLRAARFMLALSRINFTLPHDISVFELLRMYDQDDELIRLLWGPICISALNTPIHIASAQVFLHVLRDSLNGLRSDSDMLLPRIDFTALFPERATEYVKQHKGAVLTACSVEAIIPHGEGIKLFTRPTAVSTAHTELFSHVICASSPISAARLFRTVPQLAFIAEQIAGISHQPIYTVYLQYPEQVRLPQPMLGFDRCFAQWLFDKGQIAGQRGLIAAVISAQGSHQNLKHDLLAQKVTQEICEQLGIMEAPLWHKVIAEKRATFSCETNLPRPSHATPLANVLLAGDYTAGDYPATLEGAVISGMLCAKTIAVTLQ
;
A
#
# COMPACT_ATOMS: atom_id res chain seq x y z
N MET A 1 12.38 0.12 7.58
CA MET A 1 13.26 -1.04 7.28
C MET A 1 13.94 -0.91 5.93
N ALA A 2 13.31 -0.44 4.83
CA ALA A 2 13.98 -0.29 3.52
C ALA A 2 15.27 0.55 3.59
N ALA A 3 15.19 1.72 4.23
CA ALA A 3 16.39 2.56 4.46
C ALA A 3 17.48 1.82 5.27
N ALA A 4 17.09 1.09 6.31
CA ALA A 4 18.03 0.37 7.14
C ALA A 4 18.76 -0.74 6.37
N VAL A 5 18.05 -1.52 5.56
CA VAL A 5 18.64 -2.55 4.69
C VAL A 5 19.59 -1.91 3.67
N THR A 6 19.18 -0.80 3.06
CA THR A 6 20.02 -0.09 2.06
C THR A 6 21.31 0.48 2.68
N LEU A 7 21.23 1.07 3.89
CA LEU A 7 22.42 1.56 4.63
C LEU A 7 23.32 0.40 5.06
N ALA A 8 22.73 -0.67 5.61
CA ALA A 8 23.48 -1.86 6.03
C ALA A 8 24.24 -2.50 4.84
N ALA A 9 23.60 -2.60 3.67
CA ALA A 9 24.23 -3.06 2.43
C ALA A 9 25.40 -2.18 1.97
N ALA A 10 25.36 -0.89 2.29
CA ALA A 10 26.44 0.06 2.04
C ALA A 10 27.51 0.10 3.17
N ASN A 11 27.47 -0.84 4.12
CA ASN A 11 28.34 -0.89 5.30
C ASN A 11 28.27 0.36 6.20
N VAL A 12 27.14 1.07 6.19
CA VAL A 12 26.88 2.17 7.11
C VAL A 12 26.24 1.60 8.38
N SER A 13 26.81 1.96 9.55
CA SER A 13 26.23 1.56 10.85
C SER A 13 24.84 2.18 11.02
N VAL A 14 23.84 1.36 11.31
CA VAL A 14 22.43 1.79 11.41
C VAL A 14 21.80 1.27 12.69
N THR A 15 21.05 2.16 13.38
CA THR A 15 20.17 1.81 14.49
C THR A 15 18.74 2.17 14.11
N VAL A 16 17.82 1.20 14.19
CA VAL A 16 16.39 1.39 13.95
C VAL A 16 15.67 1.47 15.28
N PHE A 17 14.89 2.53 15.49
CA PHE A 17 14.00 2.71 16.64
C PHE A 17 12.55 2.52 16.19
N GLU A 18 11.85 1.55 16.78
CA GLU A 18 10.42 1.28 16.53
C GLU A 18 9.64 1.39 17.85
N SER A 19 8.62 2.25 17.84
CA SER A 19 7.79 2.48 19.04
C SER A 19 6.89 1.29 19.38
N ALA A 20 6.47 0.51 18.40
CA ALA A 20 5.67 -0.70 18.58
C ALA A 20 6.57 -1.89 18.99
N LYS A 21 5.93 -2.91 19.59
CA LYS A 21 6.60 -4.19 19.87
C LYS A 21 6.91 -4.98 18.60
N GLN A 22 6.16 -4.74 17.53
CA GLN A 22 6.24 -5.44 16.26
C GLN A 22 6.52 -4.44 15.14
N LEU A 23 7.42 -4.81 14.24
CA LEU A 23 7.78 -4.05 13.06
C LEU A 23 6.72 -4.18 11.94
N GLY A 24 6.81 -3.30 10.94
CA GLY A 24 5.98 -3.36 9.74
C GLY A 24 4.96 -2.22 9.62
N GLY A 25 4.74 -1.45 10.68
CA GLY A 25 3.83 -0.29 10.65
C GLY A 25 2.40 -0.69 10.28
N ARG A 26 1.89 -0.17 9.15
CA ARG A 26 0.56 -0.50 8.61
C ARG A 26 0.53 -1.86 7.89
N ALA A 27 1.64 -2.32 7.34
CA ALA A 27 1.78 -3.62 6.69
C ALA A 27 2.47 -4.61 7.64
N ARG A 28 1.68 -5.27 8.49
CA ARG A 28 2.17 -6.22 9.48
C ARG A 28 1.14 -7.32 9.76
N GLY A 29 1.63 -8.45 10.24
CA GLY A 29 0.81 -9.52 10.77
C GLY A 29 0.08 -9.11 12.05
N VAL A 30 -1.07 -9.72 12.29
CA VAL A 30 -1.89 -9.55 13.50
C VAL A 30 -2.37 -10.91 13.96
N GLN A 31 -2.05 -11.29 15.19
CA GLN A 31 -2.55 -12.52 15.78
C GLN A 31 -4.00 -12.35 16.23
N ASN A 32 -4.88 -13.26 15.83
CA ASN A 32 -6.26 -13.36 16.31
C ASN A 32 -6.51 -14.80 16.78
N ASN A 33 -6.43 -15.02 18.10
CA ASN A 33 -6.37 -16.37 18.69
C ASN A 33 -5.26 -17.19 18.01
N ASP A 34 -5.59 -18.35 17.45
CA ASP A 34 -4.62 -19.24 16.79
C ASP A 34 -4.46 -18.95 15.26
N VAL A 35 -5.09 -17.89 14.75
CA VAL A 35 -5.07 -17.55 13.32
C VAL A 35 -4.21 -16.31 13.10
N GLN A 36 -3.21 -16.44 12.22
CA GLN A 36 -2.41 -15.33 11.75
C GLN A 36 -3.15 -14.57 10.65
N LEU A 37 -3.38 -13.28 10.87
CA LEU A 37 -4.00 -12.33 9.95
C LEU A 37 -2.99 -11.24 9.58
N ASP A 38 -3.37 -10.33 8.69
CA ASP A 38 -2.68 -9.06 8.46
C ASP A 38 -3.52 -7.88 8.97
N ASN A 39 -2.85 -6.76 9.26
CA ASN A 39 -3.51 -5.50 9.65
C ASN A 39 -4.45 -4.97 8.55
N GLY A 40 -4.39 -5.53 7.38
CA GLY A 40 -5.23 -5.31 6.21
C GLY A 40 -4.79 -6.21 5.07
N GLN A 41 -5.68 -6.52 4.15
CA GLN A 41 -5.30 -7.29 2.98
C GLN A 41 -4.54 -6.40 1.99
N HIS A 42 -3.32 -6.79 1.65
CA HIS A 42 -2.49 -6.09 0.69
C HIS A 42 -2.29 -6.92 -0.57
N ILE A 43 -2.10 -6.24 -1.69
CA ILE A 43 -1.67 -6.79 -2.97
C ILE A 43 -0.42 -6.04 -3.40
N LEU A 44 0.58 -6.75 -3.91
CA LEU A 44 1.68 -6.13 -4.63
C LEU A 44 1.45 -6.31 -6.13
N LEU A 45 2.03 -5.43 -6.91
CA LEU A 45 2.07 -5.56 -8.36
C LEU A 45 3.46 -5.97 -8.83
N GLY A 46 3.55 -6.61 -9.99
CA GLY A 46 4.83 -6.97 -10.59
C GLY A 46 5.75 -5.77 -10.84
N CYS A 47 5.18 -4.58 -11.01
CA CYS A 47 5.93 -3.31 -11.15
C CYS A 47 6.52 -2.76 -9.84
N TYR A 48 6.30 -3.41 -8.69
CA TYR A 48 6.91 -3.01 -7.42
C TYR A 48 8.36 -3.51 -7.33
N HIS A 49 9.17 -3.13 -8.30
CA HIS A 49 10.52 -3.66 -8.50
C HIS A 49 11.43 -3.47 -7.30
N HIS A 50 11.41 -2.30 -6.64
CA HIS A 50 12.27 -2.03 -5.49
C HIS A 50 11.82 -2.83 -4.26
N THR A 51 10.51 -2.96 -4.05
CA THR A 51 9.97 -3.76 -2.96
C THR A 51 10.31 -5.23 -3.13
N LEU A 52 10.10 -5.78 -4.34
CA LEU A 52 10.42 -7.18 -4.63
C LEU A 52 11.92 -7.45 -4.52
N GLN A 53 12.76 -6.56 -5.05
CA GLN A 53 14.22 -6.65 -4.93
C GLN A 53 14.68 -6.64 -3.47
N LEU A 54 14.12 -5.78 -2.61
CA LEU A 54 14.48 -5.77 -1.18
C LEU A 54 14.01 -7.02 -0.46
N ILE A 55 12.84 -7.57 -0.79
CA ILE A 55 12.37 -8.84 -0.23
C ILE A 55 13.37 -9.96 -0.58
N GLU A 56 13.82 -10.07 -1.82
CA GLU A 56 14.83 -11.05 -2.24
C GLU A 56 16.17 -10.79 -1.56
N GLN A 57 16.61 -9.55 -1.45
CA GLN A 57 17.87 -9.16 -0.81
C GLN A 57 17.94 -9.62 0.65
N VAL A 58 16.82 -9.61 1.37
CA VAL A 58 16.78 -10.07 2.77
C VAL A 58 16.44 -11.57 2.91
N GLY A 59 16.50 -12.33 1.80
CA GLY A 59 16.30 -13.78 1.80
C GLY A 59 14.86 -14.24 1.57
N GLY A 60 13.98 -13.35 1.05
CA GLY A 60 12.65 -13.74 0.59
C GLY A 60 12.69 -14.51 -0.73
N ASN A 61 11.64 -15.28 -1.00
CA ASN A 61 11.47 -16.01 -2.25
C ASN A 61 10.13 -15.64 -2.88
N ILE A 62 10.17 -14.85 -3.95
CA ILE A 62 8.97 -14.29 -4.59
C ILE A 62 8.03 -15.40 -5.12
N GLU A 63 8.57 -16.49 -5.66
CA GLU A 63 7.75 -17.58 -6.19
C GLU A 63 7.05 -18.40 -5.10
N HIS A 64 7.70 -18.54 -3.95
CA HIS A 64 7.16 -19.26 -2.79
C HIS A 64 6.24 -18.37 -1.93
N ASP A 65 6.69 -17.14 -1.64
CA ASP A 65 6.04 -16.24 -0.68
C ASP A 65 4.78 -15.58 -1.25
N PHE A 66 4.57 -15.66 -2.58
CA PHE A 66 3.39 -15.06 -3.24
C PHE A 66 2.64 -16.05 -4.13
N LEU A 67 1.34 -15.87 -4.19
CA LEU A 67 0.51 -16.36 -5.29
C LEU A 67 0.53 -15.28 -6.38
N ARG A 68 1.21 -15.56 -7.51
CA ARG A 68 1.25 -14.67 -8.67
C ARG A 68 0.09 -14.97 -9.60
N LEU A 69 -0.72 -13.97 -9.89
CA LEU A 69 -1.84 -14.04 -10.83
C LEU A 69 -1.61 -13.05 -11.98
N PRO A 70 -1.86 -13.45 -13.24
CA PRO A 70 -1.90 -12.50 -14.35
C PRO A 70 -2.92 -11.39 -14.10
N LEU A 71 -2.74 -10.23 -14.76
CA LEU A 71 -3.70 -9.13 -14.68
C LEU A 71 -5.14 -9.62 -14.92
N GLN A 72 -5.95 -9.49 -13.89
CA GLN A 72 -7.38 -9.80 -13.95
C GLN A 72 -8.19 -8.85 -13.06
N LEU A 73 -9.37 -8.48 -13.52
CA LEU A 73 -10.34 -7.70 -12.77
C LEU A 73 -11.70 -8.37 -12.95
N THR A 74 -12.20 -9.01 -11.90
CA THR A 74 -13.48 -9.71 -11.95
C THR A 74 -14.43 -9.12 -10.91
N LEU A 75 -15.51 -8.47 -11.37
CA LEU A 75 -16.65 -8.11 -10.54
C LEU A 75 -17.74 -9.16 -10.76
N HIS A 76 -18.12 -9.86 -9.70
CA HIS A 76 -19.01 -11.02 -9.78
C HIS A 76 -20.30 -10.72 -10.57
N ASN A 77 -20.59 -11.56 -11.57
CA ASN A 77 -21.75 -11.45 -12.45
C ASN A 77 -21.93 -10.08 -13.18
N ARG A 78 -20.92 -9.20 -13.17
CA ARG A 78 -21.00 -7.86 -13.77
C ARG A 78 -19.94 -7.61 -14.81
N PHE A 79 -18.68 -7.88 -14.49
CA PHE A 79 -17.56 -7.55 -15.36
C PHE A 79 -16.42 -8.54 -15.18
N GLU A 80 -15.77 -8.91 -16.28
CA GLU A 80 -14.57 -9.73 -16.26
C GLU A 80 -13.57 -9.22 -17.29
N LEU A 81 -12.37 -8.86 -16.83
CA LEU A 81 -11.20 -8.60 -17.65
C LEU A 81 -10.12 -9.60 -17.24
N LYS A 82 -9.59 -10.33 -18.21
CA LYS A 82 -8.41 -11.19 -18.04
C LYS A 82 -7.44 -10.92 -19.17
N ALA A 83 -6.21 -10.55 -18.83
CA ALA A 83 -5.17 -10.30 -19.81
C ALA A 83 -4.62 -11.63 -20.35
N PRO A 84 -4.59 -11.84 -21.68
CA PRO A 84 -3.97 -13.02 -22.28
C PRO A 84 -2.45 -12.95 -22.19
N HIS A 85 -1.79 -14.09 -22.44
CA HIS A 85 -0.33 -14.19 -22.52
C HIS A 85 0.22 -13.55 -23.81
N LEU A 86 0.20 -12.21 -23.85
CA LEU A 86 0.78 -11.39 -24.92
C LEU A 86 1.78 -10.41 -24.31
N PRO A 87 2.79 -9.94 -25.06
CA PRO A 87 3.67 -8.88 -24.59
C PRO A 87 2.91 -7.58 -24.32
N ALA A 88 3.42 -6.74 -23.42
CA ALA A 88 2.88 -5.41 -23.23
C ALA A 88 3.11 -4.55 -24.50
N PRO A 89 2.20 -3.62 -24.82
CA PRO A 89 0.90 -3.35 -24.18
C PRO A 89 -0.26 -4.22 -24.72
N PHE A 90 0.01 -5.16 -25.63
CA PHE A 90 -0.99 -5.96 -26.34
C PHE A 90 -1.82 -6.86 -25.40
N HIS A 91 -1.24 -7.36 -24.30
CA HIS A 91 -1.95 -8.13 -23.28
C HIS A 91 -3.13 -7.34 -22.69
N LEU A 92 -2.93 -6.07 -22.34
CA LEU A 92 -3.97 -5.21 -21.82
C LEU A 92 -5.03 -4.88 -22.88
N LEU A 93 -4.60 -4.46 -24.08
CA LEU A 93 -5.52 -4.12 -25.18
C LEU A 93 -6.41 -5.31 -25.55
N ALA A 94 -5.82 -6.50 -25.68
CA ALA A 94 -6.57 -7.71 -25.94
C ALA A 94 -7.48 -8.11 -24.75
N GLY A 95 -7.05 -7.90 -23.52
CA GLY A 95 -7.86 -8.08 -22.32
C GLY A 95 -9.08 -7.16 -22.31
N LEU A 96 -8.90 -5.89 -22.61
CA LEU A 96 -9.99 -4.90 -22.71
C LEU A 96 -10.98 -5.28 -23.83
N LEU A 97 -10.49 -5.62 -25.02
CA LEU A 97 -11.35 -5.98 -26.15
C LEU A 97 -12.12 -7.30 -25.95
N ARG A 98 -11.57 -8.22 -25.15
CA ARG A 98 -12.19 -9.51 -24.80
C ARG A 98 -12.99 -9.48 -23.50
N SER A 99 -12.98 -8.35 -22.76
CA SER A 99 -13.67 -8.24 -21.48
C SER A 99 -15.16 -8.55 -21.62
N LYS A 100 -15.76 -9.15 -20.58
CA LYS A 100 -17.18 -9.43 -20.49
C LYS A 100 -17.88 -8.38 -19.64
N GLY A 101 -19.18 -8.18 -19.87
CA GLY A 101 -19.99 -7.21 -19.11
C GLY A 101 -20.03 -5.80 -19.70
N LEU A 102 -19.29 -5.54 -20.79
CA LEU A 102 -19.32 -4.27 -21.53
C LEU A 102 -19.67 -4.49 -22.99
N SER A 103 -20.37 -3.55 -23.61
CA SER A 103 -20.61 -3.55 -25.07
C SER A 103 -19.29 -3.37 -25.84
N PHE A 104 -19.23 -3.83 -27.08
CA PHE A 104 -18.03 -3.70 -27.92
C PHE A 104 -17.58 -2.24 -28.09
N GLY A 105 -18.52 -1.30 -28.25
CA GLY A 105 -18.21 0.13 -28.36
C GLY A 105 -17.51 0.67 -27.10
N LYS A 106 -17.92 0.24 -25.90
CA LYS A 106 -17.29 0.62 -24.63
C LYS A 106 -15.90 0.01 -24.48
N ARG A 107 -15.70 -1.26 -24.84
CA ARG A 107 -14.37 -1.89 -24.86
C ARG A 107 -13.41 -1.15 -25.77
N LEU A 108 -13.87 -0.77 -26.98
CA LEU A 108 -13.06 0.01 -27.93
C LEU A 108 -12.73 1.41 -27.38
N ARG A 109 -13.68 2.04 -26.67
CA ARG A 109 -13.47 3.35 -26.03
C ARG A 109 -12.42 3.27 -24.93
N ALA A 110 -12.47 2.25 -24.07
CA ALA A 110 -11.44 2.00 -23.05
C ALA A 110 -10.07 1.73 -23.67
N ALA A 111 -9.99 0.92 -24.73
CA ALA A 111 -8.74 0.67 -25.45
C ALA A 111 -8.17 1.94 -26.09
N ARG A 112 -9.01 2.78 -26.71
CA ARG A 112 -8.60 4.08 -27.29
C ARG A 112 -8.10 5.04 -26.22
N PHE A 113 -8.71 5.04 -25.03
CA PHE A 113 -8.24 5.82 -23.90
C PHE A 113 -6.81 5.44 -23.52
N MET A 114 -6.51 4.15 -23.33
CA MET A 114 -5.14 3.69 -23.04
C MET A 114 -4.13 4.09 -24.11
N LEU A 115 -4.50 4.00 -25.38
CA LEU A 115 -3.65 4.46 -26.49
C LEU A 115 -3.45 5.97 -26.49
N ALA A 116 -4.47 6.76 -26.14
CA ALA A 116 -4.36 8.20 -26.01
C ALA A 116 -3.41 8.59 -24.88
N LEU A 117 -3.50 7.92 -23.70
CA LEU A 117 -2.60 8.13 -22.58
C LEU A 117 -1.14 7.82 -22.94
N SER A 118 -0.90 6.74 -23.67
CA SER A 118 0.44 6.39 -24.14
C SER A 118 1.03 7.49 -25.06
N ARG A 119 0.20 8.14 -25.91
CA ARG A 119 0.66 9.23 -26.79
C ARG A 119 1.10 10.49 -26.03
N ILE A 120 0.51 10.75 -24.88
CA ILE A 120 0.90 11.87 -24.00
C ILE A 120 1.92 11.44 -22.94
N ASN A 121 2.54 10.25 -23.10
CA ASN A 121 3.49 9.67 -22.14
C ASN A 121 2.97 9.65 -20.70
N PHE A 122 1.66 9.45 -20.50
CA PHE A 122 1.01 9.44 -19.18
C PHE A 122 1.28 10.71 -18.35
N THR A 123 1.42 11.87 -19.02
CA THR A 123 1.71 13.14 -18.37
C THR A 123 0.65 14.17 -18.74
N LEU A 124 0.18 14.93 -17.74
CA LEU A 124 -0.77 16.02 -17.90
C LEU A 124 -0.05 17.37 -17.76
N PRO A 125 -0.48 18.41 -18.47
CA PRO A 125 0.05 19.76 -18.29
C PRO A 125 -0.31 20.34 -16.92
N HIS A 126 -1.46 19.97 -16.37
CA HIS A 126 -1.96 20.31 -15.04
C HIS A 126 -2.67 19.10 -14.45
N ASP A 127 -2.49 18.88 -13.16
CA ASP A 127 -3.19 17.80 -12.48
C ASP A 127 -4.68 18.16 -12.30
N ILE A 128 -5.53 17.20 -12.61
CA ILE A 128 -7.00 17.27 -12.50
C ILE A 128 -7.49 16.03 -11.77
N SER A 129 -8.79 15.95 -11.45
CA SER A 129 -9.32 14.74 -10.86
C SER A 129 -9.39 13.59 -11.87
N VAL A 130 -9.28 12.35 -11.38
CA VAL A 130 -9.47 11.14 -12.20
C VAL A 130 -10.82 11.17 -12.90
N PHE A 131 -11.87 11.66 -12.24
CA PHE A 131 -13.20 11.78 -12.83
C PHE A 131 -13.20 12.74 -14.02
N GLU A 132 -12.59 13.92 -13.90
CA GLU A 132 -12.47 14.89 -15.01
C GLU A 132 -11.67 14.30 -16.17
N LEU A 133 -10.53 13.65 -15.90
CA LEU A 133 -9.74 12.97 -16.91
C LEU A 133 -10.58 11.94 -17.68
N LEU A 134 -11.31 11.08 -16.98
CA LEU A 134 -12.13 10.05 -17.60
C LEU A 134 -13.25 10.65 -18.48
N ARG A 135 -13.87 11.75 -18.03
CA ARG A 135 -14.88 12.49 -18.81
C ARG A 135 -14.30 13.15 -20.05
N MET A 136 -13.12 13.75 -19.97
CA MET A 136 -12.42 14.34 -21.12
C MET A 136 -12.15 13.32 -22.24
N TYR A 137 -12.00 12.04 -21.88
CA TYR A 137 -11.78 10.95 -22.84
C TYR A 137 -13.03 10.08 -23.06
N ASP A 138 -14.23 10.63 -22.87
CA ASP A 138 -15.52 9.98 -23.13
C ASP A 138 -15.72 8.63 -22.40
N GLN A 139 -15.11 8.44 -21.23
CA GLN A 139 -15.37 7.28 -20.41
C GLN A 139 -16.71 7.47 -19.68
N ASP A 140 -17.72 6.69 -20.09
CA ASP A 140 -19.08 6.81 -19.54
C ASP A 140 -19.21 6.22 -18.13
N ASP A 141 -20.38 6.42 -17.49
CA ASP A 141 -20.64 6.00 -16.12
C ASP A 141 -20.46 4.49 -15.91
N GLU A 142 -20.74 3.67 -16.92
CA GLU A 142 -20.56 2.23 -16.81
C GLU A 142 -19.09 1.83 -16.87
N LEU A 143 -18.28 2.43 -17.75
CA LEU A 143 -16.83 2.25 -17.79
C LEU A 143 -16.18 2.74 -16.49
N ILE A 144 -16.62 3.89 -15.99
CA ILE A 144 -16.14 4.41 -14.70
C ILE A 144 -16.46 3.42 -13.58
N ARG A 145 -17.71 2.95 -13.50
CA ARG A 145 -18.17 2.07 -12.44
C ARG A 145 -17.55 0.69 -12.46
N LEU A 146 -17.41 0.07 -13.63
CA LEU A 146 -17.01 -1.33 -13.74
C LEU A 146 -15.51 -1.52 -13.98
N LEU A 147 -14.79 -0.51 -14.46
CA LEU A 147 -13.37 -0.60 -14.81
C LEU A 147 -12.52 0.44 -14.06
N TRP A 148 -12.66 1.72 -14.39
CA TRP A 148 -11.72 2.74 -13.94
C TRP A 148 -11.85 3.11 -12.46
N GLY A 149 -13.08 3.15 -11.94
CA GLY A 149 -13.34 3.40 -10.52
C GLY A 149 -12.74 2.34 -9.60
N PRO A 150 -13.01 1.03 -9.82
CA PRO A 150 -12.36 -0.04 -9.09
C PRO A 150 -10.84 0.01 -9.15
N ILE A 151 -10.23 0.29 -10.33
CA ILE A 151 -8.77 0.44 -10.45
C ILE A 151 -8.27 1.64 -9.65
N CYS A 152 -8.91 2.81 -9.79
CA CYS A 152 -8.52 4.02 -9.07
C CYS A 152 -8.60 3.83 -7.54
N ILE A 153 -9.71 3.31 -7.04
CA ILE A 153 -9.89 3.06 -5.59
C ILE A 153 -8.88 2.03 -5.08
N SER A 154 -8.64 0.96 -5.83
CA SER A 154 -7.67 -0.08 -5.42
C SER A 154 -6.24 0.44 -5.40
N ALA A 155 -5.89 1.35 -6.31
CA ALA A 155 -4.53 1.87 -6.44
C ALA A 155 -4.25 3.08 -5.54
N LEU A 156 -5.19 4.03 -5.46
CA LEU A 156 -5.01 5.31 -4.76
C LEU A 156 -5.73 5.38 -3.41
N ASN A 157 -6.63 4.46 -3.14
CA ASN A 157 -7.54 4.50 -1.99
C ASN A 157 -8.22 5.87 -1.79
N THR A 158 -8.50 6.57 -2.88
CA THR A 158 -9.04 7.93 -2.90
C THR A 158 -10.21 7.99 -3.86
N PRO A 159 -11.35 8.61 -3.49
CA PRO A 159 -12.50 8.74 -4.37
C PRO A 159 -12.15 9.44 -5.69
N ILE A 160 -12.66 8.94 -6.82
CA ILE A 160 -12.29 9.39 -8.17
C ILE A 160 -12.50 10.89 -8.41
N HIS A 161 -13.43 11.51 -7.69
CA HIS A 161 -13.77 12.94 -7.85
C HIS A 161 -12.71 13.89 -7.27
N ILE A 162 -11.84 13.38 -6.40
CA ILE A 162 -10.76 14.15 -5.76
C ILE A 162 -9.38 13.54 -6.02
N ALA A 163 -9.32 12.29 -6.47
CA ALA A 163 -8.07 11.57 -6.74
C ALA A 163 -7.28 12.23 -7.86
N SER A 164 -5.96 12.39 -7.66
CA SER A 164 -5.02 12.94 -8.65
C SER A 164 -4.98 12.08 -9.92
N ALA A 165 -5.31 12.67 -11.05
CA ALA A 165 -5.19 12.02 -12.35
C ALA A 165 -3.72 11.79 -12.72
N GLN A 166 -2.81 12.72 -12.38
CA GLN A 166 -1.40 12.54 -12.68
C GLN A 166 -0.82 11.32 -11.96
N VAL A 167 -1.11 11.14 -10.66
CA VAL A 167 -0.66 9.96 -9.92
C VAL A 167 -1.34 8.68 -10.44
N PHE A 168 -2.61 8.75 -10.81
CA PHE A 168 -3.31 7.62 -11.46
C PHE A 168 -2.65 7.22 -12.78
N LEU A 169 -2.23 8.20 -13.60
CA LEU A 169 -1.51 7.94 -14.84
C LEU A 169 -0.14 7.27 -14.59
N HIS A 170 0.60 7.67 -13.55
CA HIS A 170 1.84 6.99 -13.18
C HIS A 170 1.59 5.52 -12.82
N VAL A 171 0.53 5.23 -12.07
CA VAL A 171 0.14 3.84 -11.78
C VAL A 171 -0.17 3.06 -13.05
N LEU A 172 -0.96 3.64 -13.98
CA LEU A 172 -1.29 2.98 -15.25
C LEU A 172 -0.06 2.78 -16.13
N ARG A 173 0.86 3.75 -16.17
CA ARG A 173 2.13 3.65 -16.90
C ARG A 173 2.96 2.47 -16.40
N ASP A 174 3.21 2.44 -15.10
CA ASP A 174 4.17 1.50 -14.52
C ASP A 174 3.60 0.09 -14.43
N SER A 175 2.29 -0.06 -14.17
CA SER A 175 1.66 -1.38 -14.08
C SER A 175 1.21 -1.96 -15.41
N LEU A 176 0.95 -1.15 -16.44
CA LEU A 176 0.30 -1.62 -17.66
C LEU A 176 1.09 -1.38 -18.95
N ASN A 177 2.07 -0.46 -18.95
CA ASN A 177 2.82 -0.07 -20.14
C ASN A 177 4.28 -0.59 -20.15
N GLY A 178 4.75 -1.17 -19.06
CA GLY A 178 6.08 -1.77 -18.93
C GLY A 178 6.16 -3.20 -19.48
N LEU A 179 6.72 -4.12 -18.73
CA LEU A 179 6.71 -5.54 -19.05
C LEU A 179 5.33 -6.15 -18.75
N ARG A 180 4.98 -7.26 -19.40
CA ARG A 180 3.74 -7.99 -19.08
C ARG A 180 3.67 -8.39 -17.59
N SER A 181 4.80 -8.82 -17.03
CA SER A 181 4.92 -9.19 -15.63
C SER A 181 4.66 -8.05 -14.66
N ASP A 182 4.79 -6.79 -15.08
CA ASP A 182 4.56 -5.61 -14.23
C ASP A 182 3.09 -5.46 -13.85
N SER A 183 2.19 -5.98 -14.69
CA SER A 183 0.76 -6.02 -14.42
C SER A 183 0.30 -7.21 -13.56
N ASP A 184 1.15 -8.19 -13.30
CA ASP A 184 0.79 -9.33 -12.47
C ASP A 184 0.46 -8.89 -11.04
N MET A 185 -0.53 -9.55 -10.45
CA MET A 185 -0.91 -9.36 -9.05
C MET A 185 -0.20 -10.40 -8.18
N LEU A 186 0.45 -9.96 -7.12
CA LEU A 186 1.15 -10.80 -6.16
C LEU A 186 0.40 -10.76 -4.82
N LEU A 187 -0.23 -11.88 -4.47
CA LEU A 187 -0.98 -12.06 -3.23
C LEU A 187 -0.10 -12.79 -2.21
N PRO A 188 0.22 -12.19 -1.05
CA PRO A 188 1.10 -12.81 -0.08
C PRO A 188 0.51 -14.11 0.50
N ARG A 189 1.34 -15.16 0.56
CA ARG A 189 1.01 -16.45 1.18
C ARG A 189 1.39 -16.51 2.65
N ILE A 190 2.24 -15.59 3.09
CA ILE A 190 2.65 -15.40 4.48
C ILE A 190 2.27 -13.99 4.93
N ASP A 191 2.23 -13.72 6.23
CA ASP A 191 1.92 -12.39 6.72
C ASP A 191 3.06 -11.38 6.44
N PHE A 192 2.71 -10.09 6.47
CA PHE A 192 3.64 -9.03 6.10
C PHE A 192 4.81 -8.86 7.06
N THR A 193 4.69 -9.25 8.33
CA THR A 193 5.80 -9.19 9.29
C THR A 193 6.88 -10.21 8.92
N ALA A 194 6.48 -11.44 8.63
CA ALA A 194 7.37 -12.50 8.18
C ALA A 194 7.92 -12.26 6.76
N LEU A 195 7.13 -11.59 5.90
CA LEU A 195 7.52 -11.35 4.51
C LEU A 195 8.76 -10.45 4.37
N PHE A 196 8.85 -9.37 5.16
CA PHE A 196 9.94 -8.40 5.02
C PHE A 196 10.52 -7.91 6.36
N PRO A 197 9.78 -7.33 7.33
CA PRO A 197 10.34 -6.70 8.52
C PRO A 197 11.22 -7.61 9.38
N GLU A 198 10.85 -8.87 9.58
CA GLU A 198 11.63 -9.84 10.34
C GLU A 198 12.94 -10.19 9.62
N ARG A 199 12.86 -10.55 8.34
CA ARG A 199 14.03 -10.84 7.51
C ARG A 199 14.96 -9.64 7.41
N ALA A 200 14.41 -8.44 7.26
CA ALA A 200 15.17 -7.19 7.24
C ALA A 200 15.85 -6.91 8.58
N THR A 201 15.24 -7.30 9.70
CA THR A 201 15.87 -7.20 11.03
C THR A 201 17.10 -8.08 11.12
N GLU A 202 16.99 -9.33 10.70
CA GLU A 202 18.14 -10.25 10.73
C GLU A 202 19.23 -9.79 9.76
N TYR A 203 18.87 -9.29 8.58
CA TYR A 203 19.82 -8.70 7.63
C TYR A 203 20.60 -7.53 8.24
N VAL A 204 19.90 -6.57 8.88
CA VAL A 204 20.52 -5.42 9.56
C VAL A 204 21.47 -5.87 10.66
N LYS A 205 21.07 -6.83 11.50
CA LYS A 205 21.93 -7.38 12.57
C LYS A 205 23.19 -8.08 12.02
N GLN A 206 23.05 -8.86 10.96
CA GLN A 206 24.19 -9.51 10.28
C GLN A 206 25.22 -8.50 9.77
N HIS A 207 24.78 -7.28 9.42
CA HIS A 207 25.61 -6.15 9.01
C HIS A 207 25.97 -5.21 10.18
N LYS A 208 25.97 -5.73 11.43
CA LYS A 208 26.36 -5.00 12.66
C LYS A 208 25.46 -3.80 12.99
N GLY A 209 24.27 -3.69 12.42
CA GLY A 209 23.26 -2.73 12.83
C GLY A 209 22.42 -3.20 14.00
N ALA A 210 21.61 -2.30 14.56
CA ALA A 210 20.71 -2.58 15.68
C ALA A 210 19.26 -2.27 15.32
N VAL A 211 18.32 -3.07 15.84
CA VAL A 211 16.87 -2.84 15.72
C VAL A 211 16.24 -2.92 17.10
N LEU A 212 15.72 -1.81 17.59
CA LEU A 212 15.16 -1.63 18.93
C LEU A 212 13.64 -1.43 18.82
N THR A 213 12.88 -2.44 19.21
CA THR A 213 11.40 -2.39 19.27
C THR A 213 10.94 -1.93 20.66
N ALA A 214 9.67 -1.53 20.78
CA ALA A 214 9.10 -0.90 21.98
C ALA A 214 9.93 0.32 22.46
N CYS A 215 10.62 0.99 21.56
CA CYS A 215 11.52 2.11 21.81
C CYS A 215 11.04 3.35 21.04
N SER A 216 10.30 4.22 21.72
CA SER A 216 9.74 5.44 21.12
C SER A 216 10.74 6.59 21.18
N VAL A 217 11.06 7.18 20.03
CA VAL A 217 11.79 8.46 19.98
C VAL A 217 10.81 9.60 20.31
N GLU A 218 11.16 10.38 21.32
CA GLU A 218 10.34 11.50 21.83
C GLU A 218 10.85 12.86 21.36
N ALA A 219 12.16 12.99 21.09
CA ALA A 219 12.73 14.23 20.60
C ALA A 219 13.93 14.00 19.68
N ILE A 220 14.07 14.92 18.72
CA ILE A 220 15.19 15.07 17.80
C ILE A 220 15.85 16.41 18.15
N ILE A 221 17.12 16.42 18.57
CA ILE A 221 17.80 17.63 18.99
C ILE A 221 19.10 17.79 18.20
N PRO A 222 19.22 18.83 17.35
CA PRO A 222 20.48 19.18 16.71
C PRO A 222 21.59 19.42 17.75
N HIS A 223 22.77 18.84 17.54
CA HIS A 223 23.88 18.96 18.49
C HIS A 223 25.24 18.93 17.75
N GLY A 224 25.85 20.08 17.61
CA GLY A 224 27.05 20.22 16.76
C GLY A 224 26.75 19.79 15.32
N GLU A 225 27.58 18.94 14.76
CA GLU A 225 27.39 18.35 13.43
C GLU A 225 26.49 17.12 13.41
N GLY A 226 25.97 16.67 14.56
CA GLY A 226 25.12 15.50 14.70
C GLY A 226 23.74 15.78 15.25
N ILE A 227 22.99 14.71 15.47
CA ILE A 227 21.64 14.73 16.02
C ILE A 227 21.58 13.85 17.25
N LYS A 228 21.12 14.39 18.39
CA LYS A 228 20.77 13.60 19.57
C LYS A 228 19.33 13.13 19.49
N LEU A 229 19.12 11.82 19.70
CA LEU A 229 17.78 11.23 19.84
C LEU A 229 17.51 10.94 21.32
N PHE A 230 16.34 11.33 21.78
CA PHE A 230 15.85 10.97 23.11
C PHE A 230 14.75 9.94 22.97
N THR A 231 14.91 8.81 23.68
CA THR A 231 13.91 7.76 23.72
C THR A 231 13.19 7.72 25.05
N ARG A 232 11.91 7.31 25.03
CA ARG A 232 11.15 7.10 26.26
C ARG A 232 11.70 5.91 27.02
N PRO A 233 11.95 6.02 28.34
CA PRO A 233 12.27 4.86 29.17
C PRO A 233 11.08 3.89 29.19
N THR A 234 11.36 2.61 29.10
CA THR A 234 10.37 1.54 29.21
C THR A 234 10.74 0.62 30.38
N ALA A 235 9.87 -0.31 30.74
CA ALA A 235 10.19 -1.31 31.78
C ALA A 235 11.40 -2.20 31.44
N VAL A 236 11.83 -2.21 30.16
CA VAL A 236 12.90 -3.09 29.62
C VAL A 236 14.10 -2.27 29.13
N SER A 237 13.99 -0.95 29.00
CA SER A 237 15.05 -0.08 28.46
C SER A 237 15.08 1.25 29.22
N THR A 238 16.27 1.67 29.64
CA THR A 238 16.53 3.01 30.16
C THR A 238 16.37 4.06 29.06
N ALA A 239 16.16 5.32 29.45
CA ALA A 239 16.21 6.42 28.50
C ALA A 239 17.58 6.44 27.82
N HIS A 240 17.60 6.32 26.50
CA HIS A 240 18.83 6.44 25.74
C HIS A 240 18.93 7.85 25.15
N THR A 241 20.13 8.42 25.29
CA THR A 241 20.53 9.62 24.57
C THR A 241 21.74 9.26 23.74
N GLU A 242 21.52 9.06 22.45
CA GLU A 242 22.59 8.70 21.52
C GLU A 242 22.79 9.81 20.48
N LEU A 243 24.04 10.01 20.09
CA LEU A 243 24.41 10.95 19.04
C LEU A 243 24.59 10.19 17.72
N PHE A 244 23.89 10.65 16.71
CA PHE A 244 23.96 10.12 15.33
C PHE A 244 24.48 11.19 14.38
N SER A 245 25.20 10.79 13.35
CA SER A 245 25.56 11.70 12.25
C SER A 245 24.35 12.14 11.46
N HIS A 246 23.43 11.19 11.15
CA HIS A 246 22.24 11.42 10.36
C HIS A 246 21.03 10.70 10.96
N VAL A 247 19.84 11.22 10.67
CA VAL A 247 18.56 10.62 11.08
C VAL A 247 17.60 10.57 9.88
N ILE A 248 17.00 9.42 9.67
CA ILE A 248 15.86 9.26 8.76
C ILE A 248 14.58 9.10 9.59
N CYS A 249 13.72 10.10 9.59
CA CYS A 249 12.39 10.01 10.17
C CYS A 249 11.46 9.25 9.22
N ALA A 250 11.24 7.96 9.48
CA ALA A 250 10.38 7.07 8.68
C ALA A 250 9.09 6.69 9.42
N SER A 251 8.62 7.55 10.31
CA SER A 251 7.41 7.34 11.10
C SER A 251 6.15 7.74 10.32
N SER A 252 4.96 7.39 10.89
CA SER A 252 3.69 7.84 10.32
C SER A 252 3.61 9.38 10.25
N PRO A 253 2.79 9.95 9.33
CA PRO A 253 2.66 11.41 9.19
C PRO A 253 2.44 12.12 10.52
N ILE A 254 1.55 11.60 11.36
CA ILE A 254 1.23 12.20 12.67
C ILE A 254 2.41 12.17 13.62
N SER A 255 3.14 11.06 13.67
CA SER A 255 4.32 10.93 14.53
C SER A 255 5.46 11.80 14.04
N ALA A 256 5.68 11.87 12.72
CA ALA A 256 6.67 12.76 12.12
C ALA A 256 6.36 14.23 12.40
N ALA A 257 5.11 14.68 12.17
CA ALA A 257 4.69 16.04 12.48
C ALA A 257 4.89 16.38 13.97
N ARG A 258 4.57 15.46 14.88
CA ARG A 258 4.78 15.66 16.33
C ARG A 258 6.26 15.83 16.67
N LEU A 259 7.14 14.98 16.14
CA LEU A 259 8.58 15.06 16.36
C LEU A 259 9.16 16.35 15.78
N PHE A 260 8.76 16.71 14.57
CA PHE A 260 9.31 17.88 13.87
C PHE A 260 8.86 19.21 14.46
N ARG A 261 7.67 19.30 15.08
CA ARG A 261 7.22 20.50 15.80
C ARG A 261 8.13 20.91 16.95
N THR A 262 8.88 19.99 17.53
CA THR A 262 9.81 20.29 18.62
C THR A 262 11.12 20.92 18.14
N VAL A 263 11.36 20.94 16.81
CA VAL A 263 12.56 21.46 16.17
C VAL A 263 12.20 22.68 15.32
N PRO A 264 12.59 23.92 15.73
CA PRO A 264 12.16 25.15 15.05
C PRO A 264 12.40 25.15 13.53
N GLN A 265 13.53 24.62 13.08
CA GLN A 265 13.90 24.54 11.65
C GLN A 265 12.98 23.59 10.85
N LEU A 266 12.29 22.66 11.51
CA LEU A 266 11.41 21.67 10.89
C LEU A 266 9.92 21.99 11.03
N ALA A 267 9.58 23.11 11.72
CA ALA A 267 8.18 23.47 12.01
C ALA A 267 7.32 23.60 10.76
N PHE A 268 7.84 24.20 9.69
CA PHE A 268 7.13 24.31 8.40
C PHE A 268 6.79 22.94 7.81
N ILE A 269 7.74 22.00 7.84
CA ILE A 269 7.50 20.62 7.34
C ILE A 269 6.48 19.91 8.23
N ALA A 270 6.53 20.13 9.56
CA ALA A 270 5.56 19.57 10.48
C ALA A 270 4.13 20.03 10.16
N GLU A 271 3.92 21.30 9.84
CA GLU A 271 2.62 21.82 9.42
C GLU A 271 2.18 21.27 8.06
N GLN A 272 3.10 21.18 7.09
CA GLN A 272 2.81 20.56 5.80
C GLN A 272 2.36 19.09 5.94
N ILE A 273 3.04 18.31 6.77
CA ILE A 273 2.66 16.91 7.06
C ILE A 273 1.30 16.86 7.77
N ALA A 274 1.06 17.73 8.74
CA ALA A 274 -0.18 17.77 9.51
C ALA A 274 -1.40 18.13 8.66
N GLY A 275 -1.21 18.84 7.55
CA GLY A 275 -2.27 19.20 6.59
C GLY A 275 -2.68 18.07 5.66
N ILE A 276 -1.96 16.93 5.65
CA ILE A 276 -2.29 15.80 4.78
C ILE A 276 -3.52 15.06 5.31
N SER A 277 -4.58 15.01 4.50
CA SER A 277 -5.77 14.22 4.77
C SER A 277 -5.51 12.71 4.57
N HIS A 278 -6.37 11.86 5.16
CA HIS A 278 -6.18 10.40 5.12
C HIS A 278 -7.47 9.68 4.73
N GLN A 279 -7.30 8.51 4.13
CA GLN A 279 -8.38 7.60 3.76
C GLN A 279 -8.29 6.30 4.59
N PRO A 280 -9.43 5.77 5.04
CA PRO A 280 -9.47 4.52 5.77
C PRO A 280 -9.45 3.31 4.84
N ILE A 281 -9.05 2.15 5.39
CA ILE A 281 -9.32 0.83 4.84
C ILE A 281 -9.84 -0.05 5.97
N TYR A 282 -10.93 -0.74 5.70
CA TYR A 282 -11.48 -1.75 6.60
C TYR A 282 -11.30 -3.13 5.99
N THR A 283 -10.84 -4.07 6.79
CA THR A 283 -10.80 -5.48 6.40
C THR A 283 -11.69 -6.26 7.36
N VAL A 284 -12.70 -6.92 6.81
CA VAL A 284 -13.60 -7.80 7.54
C VAL A 284 -13.16 -9.23 7.27
N TYR A 285 -12.53 -9.87 8.25
CA TYR A 285 -12.21 -11.28 8.21
C TYR A 285 -13.40 -12.10 8.68
N LEU A 286 -13.78 -13.09 7.88
CA LEU A 286 -14.89 -14.01 8.14
C LEU A 286 -14.36 -15.44 8.04
N GLN A 287 -14.40 -16.18 9.15
CA GLN A 287 -14.05 -17.59 9.13
C GLN A 287 -15.32 -18.42 8.94
N TYR A 288 -15.42 -19.02 7.81
CA TYR A 288 -16.44 -20.02 7.48
C TYR A 288 -15.93 -21.44 7.78
N PRO A 289 -16.82 -22.47 7.75
CA PRO A 289 -16.41 -23.86 7.68
C PRO A 289 -15.44 -24.11 6.51
N GLU A 290 -14.50 -25.05 6.66
CA GLU A 290 -13.37 -25.24 5.74
C GLU A 290 -13.74 -25.55 4.27
N GLN A 291 -14.96 -26.08 4.05
CA GLN A 291 -15.45 -26.37 2.70
C GLN A 291 -15.86 -25.12 1.91
N VAL A 292 -16.14 -24.00 2.61
CA VAL A 292 -16.51 -22.74 1.97
C VAL A 292 -15.30 -22.13 1.28
N ARG A 293 -15.46 -21.82 0.00
CA ARG A 293 -14.42 -21.16 -0.81
C ARG A 293 -15.05 -20.27 -1.86
N LEU A 294 -14.30 -19.24 -2.27
CA LEU A 294 -14.69 -18.39 -3.39
C LEU A 294 -14.42 -19.09 -4.74
N PRO A 295 -15.10 -18.66 -5.82
CA PRO A 295 -14.84 -19.20 -7.17
C PRO A 295 -13.40 -18.98 -7.65
N GLN A 296 -12.71 -17.97 -7.11
CA GLN A 296 -11.32 -17.63 -7.43
C GLN A 296 -10.64 -16.93 -6.24
N PRO A 297 -9.30 -16.84 -6.19
CA PRO A 297 -8.57 -16.29 -5.04
C PRO A 297 -8.93 -14.85 -4.69
N MET A 298 -9.32 -14.04 -5.69
CA MET A 298 -9.74 -12.66 -5.53
C MET A 298 -10.98 -12.39 -6.38
N LEU A 299 -11.99 -11.74 -5.80
CA LEU A 299 -13.27 -11.45 -6.44
C LEU A 299 -13.80 -10.09 -5.97
N GLY A 300 -14.26 -9.26 -6.90
CA GLY A 300 -14.88 -7.97 -6.59
C GLY A 300 -16.41 -8.03 -6.61
N PHE A 301 -17.04 -7.11 -5.88
CA PHE A 301 -18.46 -6.85 -5.92
C PHE A 301 -18.74 -5.44 -6.47
N ASP A 302 -19.87 -5.30 -7.18
CA ASP A 302 -20.37 -4.02 -7.63
C ASP A 302 -21.47 -3.52 -6.67
N ARG A 303 -21.34 -2.27 -6.20
CA ARG A 303 -22.32 -1.60 -5.32
C ARG A 303 -22.57 -2.27 -3.97
N CYS A 304 -21.56 -2.94 -3.43
CA CYS A 304 -21.55 -3.51 -2.08
C CYS A 304 -20.60 -2.73 -1.17
N PHE A 305 -20.71 -2.93 0.15
CA PHE A 305 -19.67 -2.47 1.08
C PHE A 305 -18.36 -3.17 0.77
N ALA A 306 -18.38 -4.51 0.70
CA ALA A 306 -17.23 -5.31 0.33
C ALA A 306 -16.88 -5.10 -1.14
N GLN A 307 -15.86 -4.31 -1.41
CA GLN A 307 -15.40 -4.05 -2.79
C GLN A 307 -14.60 -5.24 -3.32
N TRP A 308 -13.79 -5.87 -2.47
CA TRP A 308 -12.95 -7.01 -2.83
C TRP A 308 -13.02 -8.10 -1.76
N LEU A 309 -13.11 -9.34 -2.20
CA LEU A 309 -13.01 -10.54 -1.39
C LEU A 309 -11.74 -11.30 -1.74
N PHE A 310 -11.07 -11.84 -0.73
CA PHE A 310 -9.88 -12.67 -0.86
C PHE A 310 -10.09 -13.99 -0.15
N ASP A 311 -9.93 -15.09 -0.86
CA ASP A 311 -9.97 -16.44 -0.31
C ASP A 311 -8.59 -16.82 0.25
N LYS A 312 -8.41 -16.70 1.54
CA LYS A 312 -7.14 -17.02 2.21
C LYS A 312 -6.82 -18.52 2.14
N GLY A 313 -7.81 -19.36 1.92
CA GLY A 313 -7.62 -20.79 1.67
C GLY A 313 -6.89 -21.05 0.35
N GLN A 314 -7.29 -20.39 -0.72
CA GLN A 314 -6.64 -20.49 -2.03
C GLN A 314 -5.31 -19.75 -2.10
N ILE A 315 -5.15 -18.67 -1.33
CA ILE A 315 -3.93 -17.83 -1.33
C ILE A 315 -2.85 -18.43 -0.42
N ALA A 316 -3.20 -18.74 0.81
CA ALA A 316 -2.28 -19.04 1.91
C ALA A 316 -2.60 -20.35 2.67
N GLY A 317 -3.51 -21.18 2.19
CA GLY A 317 -3.88 -22.44 2.83
C GLY A 317 -4.80 -22.30 4.05
N GLN A 318 -5.27 -21.09 4.40
CA GLN A 318 -6.18 -20.82 5.51
C GLN A 318 -7.64 -21.08 5.10
N ARG A 319 -8.03 -22.37 5.08
CA ARG A 319 -9.34 -22.81 4.57
C ARG A 319 -10.51 -22.15 5.28
N GLY A 320 -11.52 -21.76 4.50
CA GLY A 320 -12.73 -21.10 5.00
C GLY A 320 -12.54 -19.64 5.43
N LEU A 321 -11.31 -19.12 5.45
CA LEU A 321 -11.05 -17.73 5.80
C LEU A 321 -11.19 -16.83 4.58
N ILE A 322 -12.14 -15.88 4.65
CA ILE A 322 -12.38 -14.85 3.62
C ILE A 322 -12.05 -13.49 4.22
N ALA A 323 -11.24 -12.70 3.51
CA ALA A 323 -10.97 -11.30 3.84
C ALA A 323 -11.76 -10.39 2.88
N ALA A 324 -12.67 -9.58 3.41
CA ALA A 324 -13.44 -8.60 2.66
C ALA A 324 -12.87 -7.20 2.89
N VAL A 325 -12.51 -6.50 1.82
CA VAL A 325 -11.87 -5.17 1.88
C VAL A 325 -12.83 -4.08 1.47
N ILE A 326 -12.86 -3.01 2.26
CA ILE A 326 -13.64 -1.80 2.05
C ILE A 326 -12.66 -0.62 2.05
N SER A 327 -12.45 -0.02 0.90
CA SER A 327 -11.49 1.06 0.66
C SER A 327 -12.17 2.42 0.65
N ALA A 328 -11.41 3.45 0.98
CA ALA A 328 -11.79 4.86 1.06
C ALA A 328 -12.91 5.14 2.09
N GLN A 329 -13.25 6.42 2.24
CA GLN A 329 -14.33 6.85 3.13
C GLN A 329 -15.71 6.45 2.60
N GLY A 330 -16.65 6.19 3.53
CA GLY A 330 -18.01 5.81 3.17
C GLY A 330 -18.91 5.59 4.39
N SER A 331 -20.18 5.25 4.16
CA SER A 331 -21.18 5.05 5.22
C SER A 331 -20.84 3.89 6.18
N HIS A 332 -19.97 2.95 5.78
CA HIS A 332 -19.49 1.85 6.63
C HIS A 332 -18.77 2.35 7.90
N GLN A 333 -18.16 3.54 7.86
CA GLN A 333 -17.45 4.13 9.01
C GLN A 333 -18.38 4.45 10.19
N ASN A 334 -19.67 4.63 9.94
CA ASN A 334 -20.70 4.91 10.95
C ASN A 334 -21.30 3.64 11.56
N LEU A 335 -20.91 2.46 11.08
CA LEU A 335 -21.41 1.19 11.57
C LEU A 335 -20.51 0.64 12.70
N LYS A 336 -21.15 -0.01 13.68
CA LYS A 336 -20.41 -0.85 14.64
C LYS A 336 -19.80 -2.04 13.89
N HIS A 337 -18.64 -2.52 14.34
CA HIS A 337 -17.90 -3.59 13.67
C HIS A 337 -18.74 -4.87 13.47
N ASP A 338 -19.53 -5.28 14.47
CA ASP A 338 -20.39 -6.46 14.35
C ASP A 338 -21.47 -6.28 13.28
N LEU A 339 -22.08 -5.09 13.22
CA LEU A 339 -23.09 -4.78 12.20
C LEU A 339 -22.46 -4.73 10.79
N LEU A 340 -21.24 -4.19 10.68
CA LEU A 340 -20.52 -4.19 9.40
C LEU A 340 -20.21 -5.63 8.95
N ALA A 341 -19.74 -6.48 9.86
CA ALA A 341 -19.49 -7.89 9.57
C ALA A 341 -20.76 -8.63 9.13
N GLN A 342 -21.88 -8.39 9.80
CA GLN A 342 -23.20 -8.95 9.41
C GLN A 342 -23.61 -8.51 8.00
N LYS A 343 -23.47 -7.21 7.67
CA LYS A 343 -23.79 -6.70 6.33
C LYS A 343 -22.91 -7.32 5.26
N VAL A 344 -21.61 -7.43 5.49
CA VAL A 344 -20.69 -8.09 4.55
C VAL A 344 -21.02 -9.58 4.39
N THR A 345 -21.39 -10.27 5.48
CA THR A 345 -21.87 -11.67 5.42
C THR A 345 -23.13 -11.79 4.56
N GLN A 346 -24.07 -10.87 4.75
CA GLN A 346 -25.29 -10.81 3.95
C GLN A 346 -25.00 -10.58 2.46
N GLU A 347 -24.10 -9.64 2.12
CA GLU A 347 -23.67 -9.40 0.74
C GLU A 347 -23.05 -10.66 0.11
N ILE A 348 -22.22 -11.40 0.85
CA ILE A 348 -21.63 -12.67 0.39
C ILE A 348 -22.70 -13.72 0.13
N CYS A 349 -23.69 -13.85 1.04
CA CYS A 349 -24.82 -14.74 0.86
C CYS A 349 -25.64 -14.38 -0.39
N GLU A 350 -26.00 -13.12 -0.55
CA GLU A 350 -26.83 -12.64 -1.67
C GLU A 350 -26.12 -12.76 -3.03
N GLN A 351 -24.81 -12.46 -3.07
CA GLN A 351 -24.07 -12.45 -4.32
C GLN A 351 -23.55 -13.83 -4.74
N LEU A 352 -23.13 -14.66 -3.78
CA LEU A 352 -22.47 -15.94 -4.05
C LEU A 352 -23.31 -17.18 -3.68
N GLY A 353 -24.44 -17.00 -2.99
CA GLY A 353 -25.26 -18.10 -2.52
C GLY A 353 -24.61 -18.90 -1.38
N ILE A 354 -23.62 -18.33 -0.69
CA ILE A 354 -23.00 -18.95 0.49
C ILE A 354 -23.96 -18.75 1.68
N MET A 355 -24.62 -19.83 2.07
CA MET A 355 -25.66 -19.81 3.13
C MET A 355 -25.09 -20.09 4.52
N GLU A 356 -23.88 -20.60 4.61
CA GLU A 356 -23.22 -20.89 5.88
C GLU A 356 -22.94 -19.60 6.65
N ALA A 357 -23.18 -19.62 7.94
CA ALA A 357 -22.79 -18.52 8.82
C ALA A 357 -21.30 -18.60 9.15
N PRO A 358 -20.60 -17.47 9.25
CA PRO A 358 -19.23 -17.46 9.74
C PRO A 358 -19.15 -17.97 11.19
N LEU A 359 -18.16 -18.80 11.50
CA LEU A 359 -17.85 -19.30 12.83
C LEU A 359 -17.39 -18.17 13.76
N TRP A 360 -16.63 -17.24 13.20
CA TRP A 360 -16.22 -15.98 13.84
C TRP A 360 -15.95 -14.91 12.80
N HIS A 361 -15.91 -13.68 13.25
CA HIS A 361 -15.47 -12.54 12.44
C HIS A 361 -14.50 -11.63 13.20
N LYS A 362 -13.69 -10.88 12.45
CA LYS A 362 -12.82 -9.84 12.97
C LYS A 362 -12.80 -8.65 12.00
N VAL A 363 -13.12 -7.47 12.50
CA VAL A 363 -12.98 -6.24 11.72
C VAL A 363 -11.71 -5.52 12.16
N ILE A 364 -10.83 -5.25 11.22
CA ILE A 364 -9.65 -4.40 11.39
C ILE A 364 -9.91 -3.11 10.62
N ALA A 365 -9.94 -1.99 11.33
CA ALA A 365 -10.22 -0.67 10.78
C ALA A 365 -8.96 0.20 10.89
N GLU A 366 -8.20 0.30 9.81
CA GLU A 366 -7.11 1.27 9.74
C GLU A 366 -7.66 2.60 9.22
N LYS A 367 -7.94 3.50 10.17
CA LYS A 367 -8.58 4.80 9.86
C LYS A 367 -7.69 5.75 9.06
N ARG A 368 -6.39 5.51 9.04
CA ARG A 368 -5.36 6.29 8.33
C ARG A 368 -4.49 5.37 7.51
N ALA A 369 -5.15 4.53 6.71
CA ALA A 369 -4.48 3.51 5.92
C ALA A 369 -3.56 4.13 4.87
N THR A 370 -4.02 5.19 4.22
CA THR A 370 -3.29 5.92 3.19
C THR A 370 -3.42 7.43 3.42
N PHE A 371 -2.49 8.22 2.89
CA PHE A 371 -2.84 9.62 2.65
C PHE A 371 -3.88 9.70 1.53
N SER A 372 -4.72 10.73 1.55
CA SER A 372 -5.66 10.99 0.45
C SER A 372 -4.88 11.58 -0.73
N CYS A 373 -4.79 10.80 -1.81
CA CYS A 373 -4.01 11.16 -2.99
C CYS A 373 -4.79 12.16 -3.87
N GLU A 374 -4.95 13.39 -3.35
CA GLU A 374 -5.76 14.44 -3.96
C GLU A 374 -4.99 15.19 -5.06
N THR A 375 -5.75 15.83 -5.94
CA THR A 375 -5.21 16.69 -7.00
C THR A 375 -4.35 17.80 -6.41
N ASN A 376 -3.17 18.00 -6.99
CA ASN A 376 -2.21 19.03 -6.57
C ASN A 376 -1.78 18.97 -5.09
N LEU A 377 -1.83 17.81 -4.44
CA LEU A 377 -1.42 17.66 -3.04
C LEU A 377 0.07 18.01 -2.88
N PRO A 378 0.43 19.04 -2.09
CA PRO A 378 1.82 19.36 -1.80
C PRO A 378 2.40 18.35 -0.81
N ARG A 379 3.25 17.45 -1.28
CA ARG A 379 3.90 16.41 -0.47
C ARG A 379 5.28 16.89 -0.02
N PRO A 380 5.68 16.68 1.27
CA PRO A 380 6.97 17.12 1.78
C PRO A 380 8.14 16.43 1.08
N SER A 381 9.24 17.17 0.85
CA SER A 381 10.48 16.63 0.30
C SER A 381 11.14 15.62 1.25
N HIS A 382 11.97 14.74 0.72
CA HIS A 382 12.85 13.87 1.51
C HIS A 382 13.93 14.66 2.26
N ALA A 383 14.48 15.69 1.64
CA ALA A 383 15.43 16.60 2.28
C ALA A 383 14.68 17.60 3.19
N THR A 384 15.27 17.88 4.34
CA THR A 384 14.78 18.90 5.28
C THR A 384 15.77 20.07 5.36
N PRO A 385 15.40 21.22 5.97
CA PRO A 385 16.32 22.30 6.25
C PRO A 385 17.54 21.90 7.10
N LEU A 386 17.47 20.80 7.82
CA LEU A 386 18.62 20.20 8.51
C LEU A 386 19.21 19.11 7.62
N ALA A 387 20.40 19.36 7.05
CA ALA A 387 21.04 18.48 6.06
C ALA A 387 21.19 17.03 6.53
N ASN A 388 21.31 16.82 7.83
CA ASN A 388 21.46 15.51 8.47
C ASN A 388 20.17 14.90 9.03
N VAL A 389 19.00 15.52 8.72
CA VAL A 389 17.67 14.97 9.02
C VAL A 389 16.89 14.79 7.73
N LEU A 390 16.52 13.56 7.41
CA LEU A 390 15.76 13.19 6.22
C LEU A 390 14.38 12.66 6.61
N LEU A 391 13.41 12.83 5.70
CA LEU A 391 12.04 12.35 5.86
C LEU A 391 11.75 11.25 4.84
N ALA A 392 11.29 10.09 5.31
CA ALA A 392 10.88 8.97 4.47
C ALA A 392 9.45 8.51 4.81
N GLY A 393 8.75 8.04 3.81
CA GLY A 393 7.39 7.51 3.93
C GLY A 393 6.64 7.59 2.61
N ASP A 394 5.55 6.84 2.51
CA ASP A 394 4.65 6.85 1.35
C ASP A 394 4.06 8.25 1.06
N TYR A 395 3.97 9.11 2.07
CA TYR A 395 3.42 10.46 2.01
C TYR A 395 4.42 11.54 1.59
N THR A 396 5.70 11.20 1.39
CA THR A 396 6.73 12.15 0.89
C THR A 396 6.63 12.34 -0.61
N ALA A 397 7.29 13.36 -1.15
CA ALA A 397 7.28 13.68 -2.58
C ALA A 397 7.69 12.46 -3.44
N GLY A 398 7.02 12.28 -4.57
CA GLY A 398 7.26 11.17 -5.50
C GLY A 398 6.05 10.87 -6.38
N ASP A 399 6.22 9.96 -7.34
CA ASP A 399 5.23 9.64 -8.36
C ASP A 399 4.12 8.70 -7.89
N TYR A 400 4.35 7.99 -6.77
CA TYR A 400 3.45 6.93 -6.32
C TYR A 400 2.40 7.42 -5.33
N PRO A 401 1.20 6.79 -5.31
CA PRO A 401 0.24 6.95 -4.23
C PRO A 401 0.75 6.27 -2.94
N ALA A 402 -0.07 6.19 -1.92
CA ALA A 402 0.28 5.52 -0.65
C ALA A 402 0.43 4.00 -0.82
N THR A 403 1.56 3.58 -1.37
CA THR A 403 1.89 2.18 -1.66
C THR A 403 3.14 1.72 -0.91
N LEU A 404 3.31 0.41 -0.82
CA LEU A 404 4.55 -0.19 -0.30
C LEU A 404 5.76 0.23 -1.16
N GLU A 405 5.60 0.26 -2.48
CA GLU A 405 6.65 0.68 -3.41
C GLU A 405 7.08 2.12 -3.17
N GLY A 406 6.12 3.06 -3.04
CA GLY A 406 6.42 4.45 -2.73
C GLY A 406 7.16 4.62 -1.41
N ALA A 407 6.74 3.89 -0.37
CA ALA A 407 7.42 3.89 0.93
C ALA A 407 8.84 3.33 0.86
N VAL A 408 9.04 2.24 0.13
CA VAL A 408 10.36 1.61 -0.09
C VAL A 408 11.29 2.55 -0.84
N ILE A 409 10.85 3.10 -1.97
CA ILE A 409 11.63 4.06 -2.77
C ILE A 409 12.06 5.25 -1.92
N SER A 410 11.14 5.83 -1.13
CA SER A 410 11.46 6.96 -0.26
C SER A 410 12.56 6.63 0.75
N GLY A 411 12.49 5.45 1.37
CA GLY A 411 13.52 4.97 2.30
C GLY A 411 14.86 4.74 1.63
N MET A 412 14.87 4.13 0.45
CA MET A 412 16.09 3.89 -0.34
C MET A 412 16.75 5.19 -0.79
N LEU A 413 15.96 6.19 -1.22
CA LEU A 413 16.48 7.51 -1.61
C LEU A 413 17.17 8.21 -0.43
N CYS A 414 16.53 8.24 0.74
CA CYS A 414 17.15 8.80 1.96
C CYS A 414 18.45 8.08 2.31
N ALA A 415 18.45 6.74 2.27
CA ALA A 415 19.64 5.96 2.57
C ALA A 415 20.80 6.22 1.59
N LYS A 416 20.50 6.27 0.29
CA LYS A 416 21.50 6.58 -0.75
C LYS A 416 22.08 7.98 -0.58
N THR A 417 21.27 8.99 -0.23
CA THR A 417 21.74 10.34 0.07
C THR A 417 22.75 10.33 1.21
N ILE A 418 22.46 9.62 2.30
CA ILE A 418 23.40 9.51 3.44
C ILE A 418 24.67 8.75 3.04
N ALA A 419 24.55 7.63 2.34
CA ALA A 419 25.70 6.82 1.96
C ALA A 419 26.71 7.60 1.07
N VAL A 420 26.22 8.46 0.19
CA VAL A 420 27.08 9.35 -0.64
C VAL A 420 27.75 10.44 0.21
N THR A 421 27.08 10.96 1.23
CA THR A 421 27.64 12.01 2.11
C THR A 421 28.74 11.47 3.04
N LEU A 422 28.72 10.17 3.36
CA LEU A 422 29.68 9.53 4.26
C LEU A 422 30.91 8.94 3.53
N GLN A 423 30.92 8.95 2.20
CA GLN A 423 32.08 8.59 1.35
C GLN A 423 32.99 9.78 1.11
#